data_36f289335befc16c306081338ed7d5e9
#
_entry.id   36f289335befc16c306081338ed7d5e9
#
_cell.length_a   1.000
_cell.length_b   1.000
_cell.length_c   1.000
_cell.angle_alpha   90.00
_cell.angle_beta   90.00
_cell.angle_gamma   90.00
#
_symmetry.space_group_name_H-M   'P 1'
#
loop_
_entity.id
_entity.type
_entity.pdbx_description
1 polymer ?
#
loop_
_entity_poly.entity_id
_entity_poly.type
_entity_poly.pdbx_seq_one_letter_code
_entity_poly.pdbx_strand_id
1 'polypeptide(L)'
;MSLDRIRLASLHDKVISAEEASAFIEDGMTVGMSGFTRAGEAKAVPLALVKRAHTNPLKITLITGASLGNDLDKQLTEAVVLARRLPFQVDNTLRTAINNGEVMFIDQHLSETVE
;
A
#
# COMPACT_ATOMS: atom_id res chain seq x y z
N MET A 1 -12.89 10.30 11.64
CA MET A 1 -12.01 11.45 11.37
C MET A 1 -12.77 12.74 11.65
N SER A 2 -12.15 13.68 12.32
CA SER A 2 -12.81 14.95 12.66
C SER A 2 -12.64 15.97 11.53
N LEU A 3 -13.73 16.51 11.02
CA LEU A 3 -13.72 17.58 10.02
C LEU A 3 -13.20 18.91 10.58
N ASP A 4 -13.21 19.07 11.89
CA ASP A 4 -12.72 20.28 12.56
C ASP A 4 -11.24 20.56 12.26
N ARG A 5 -10.48 19.53 11.92
CA ARG A 5 -9.06 19.65 11.62
C ARG A 5 -8.82 20.17 10.19
N ILE A 6 -9.83 20.21 9.37
CA ILE A 6 -9.76 20.68 7.98
C ILE A 6 -10.37 22.08 7.94
N ARG A 7 -9.51 23.08 7.77
CA ARG A 7 -9.92 24.50 7.82
C ARG A 7 -10.64 24.97 6.55
N LEU A 8 -10.32 24.36 5.41
CA LEU A 8 -10.94 24.75 4.13
C LEU A 8 -12.24 23.95 3.93
N ALA A 9 -13.37 24.64 4.07
CA ALA A 9 -14.69 24.00 4.01
C ALA A 9 -14.96 23.26 2.69
N SER A 10 -14.40 23.75 1.58
CA SER A 10 -14.56 23.11 0.27
C SER A 10 -13.93 21.73 0.17
N LEU A 11 -13.10 21.33 1.15
CA LEU A 11 -12.51 19.99 1.21
C LEU A 11 -13.29 19.02 2.09
N HIS A 12 -14.33 19.49 2.80
CA HIS A 12 -15.07 18.62 3.72
C HIS A 12 -15.78 17.46 2.99
N ASP A 13 -16.26 17.68 1.77
CA ASP A 13 -16.90 16.65 0.94
C ASP A 13 -15.90 15.67 0.33
N LYS A 14 -14.60 15.95 0.45
CA LYS A 14 -13.54 15.05 0.03
C LYS A 14 -13.16 14.00 1.08
N VAL A 15 -13.67 14.18 2.30
CA VAL A 15 -13.38 13.23 3.39
C VAL A 15 -14.29 12.01 3.24
N ILE A 16 -13.66 10.84 3.13
CA ILE A 16 -14.37 9.56 3.00
C ILE A 16 -13.80 8.56 4.00
N SER A 17 -14.50 7.46 4.21
CA SER A 17 -13.99 6.38 5.07
C SER A 17 -12.87 5.61 4.39
N ALA A 18 -12.10 4.85 5.19
CA ALA A 18 -11.07 3.97 4.65
C ALA A 18 -11.68 2.88 3.75
N GLU A 19 -12.86 2.39 4.11
CA GLU A 19 -13.59 1.40 3.33
C GLU A 19 -13.99 1.95 1.95
N GLU A 20 -14.51 3.18 1.92
CA GLU A 20 -14.84 3.85 0.66
C GLU A 20 -13.60 4.11 -0.19
N ALA A 21 -12.50 4.52 0.44
CA ALA A 21 -11.23 4.76 -0.24
C ALA A 21 -10.68 3.46 -0.84
N SER A 22 -10.74 2.35 -0.09
CA SER A 22 -10.27 1.05 -0.59
C SER A 22 -11.08 0.56 -1.78
N ALA A 23 -12.34 0.95 -1.88
CA ALA A 23 -13.21 0.56 -2.99
C ALA A 23 -12.76 1.14 -4.35
N PHE A 24 -12.00 2.22 -4.35
CA PHE A 24 -11.41 2.76 -5.58
C PHE A 24 -10.25 1.92 -6.11
N ILE A 25 -9.67 1.06 -5.29
CA ILE A 25 -8.54 0.22 -5.69
C ILE A 25 -9.10 -1.04 -6.33
N GLU A 26 -8.75 -1.24 -7.60
CA GLU A 26 -9.22 -2.37 -8.39
C GLU A 26 -8.08 -3.32 -8.72
N ASP A 27 -8.44 -4.55 -9.07
CA ASP A 27 -7.48 -5.58 -9.46
C ASP A 27 -6.61 -5.10 -10.62
N GLY A 28 -5.31 -5.33 -10.51
CA GLY A 28 -4.35 -4.95 -11.55
C GLY A 28 -3.83 -3.51 -11.46
N MET A 29 -4.36 -2.70 -10.55
CA MET A 29 -3.91 -1.31 -10.40
C MET A 29 -2.50 -1.21 -9.82
N THR A 30 -1.81 -0.14 -10.19
CA THR A 30 -0.59 0.32 -9.53
C THR A 30 -0.97 1.37 -8.52
N VAL A 31 -0.64 1.14 -7.25
CA VAL A 31 -1.04 1.99 -6.14
C VAL A 31 0.20 2.56 -5.46
N GLY A 32 0.25 3.88 -5.33
CA GLY A 32 1.26 4.57 -4.54
C GLY A 32 0.75 4.78 -3.12
N MET A 33 1.55 4.44 -2.13
CA MET A 33 1.24 4.70 -0.72
C MET A 33 2.42 5.39 -0.04
N SER A 34 2.12 6.16 1.00
CA SER A 34 3.14 6.86 1.76
C SER A 34 3.97 5.88 2.59
N GLY A 35 5.17 6.31 2.91
CA GLY A 35 6.06 5.61 3.83
C GLY A 35 7.50 5.62 3.35
N PHE A 36 8.40 5.86 4.29
CA PHE A 36 9.85 5.73 4.07
C PHE A 36 10.47 5.32 5.41
N THR A 37 11.25 4.27 5.41
CA THR A 37 11.72 3.64 6.63
C THR A 37 10.51 3.28 7.53
N ARG A 38 10.45 3.76 8.75
CA ARG A 38 9.31 3.51 9.65
C ARG A 38 8.41 4.73 9.83
N ALA A 39 8.56 5.72 8.96
CA ALA A 39 7.81 6.96 9.06
C ALA A 39 6.74 7.05 7.97
N GLY A 40 5.55 7.51 8.34
CA GLY A 40 4.48 7.84 7.41
C GLY A 40 3.82 6.64 6.71
N GLU A 41 4.00 5.43 7.22
CA GLU A 41 3.39 4.25 6.63
C GLU A 41 1.87 4.35 6.64
N ALA A 42 1.23 4.08 5.51
CA ALA A 42 -0.22 4.04 5.40
C ALA A 42 -0.79 2.88 6.22
N LYS A 43 -1.89 3.09 6.93
CA LYS A 43 -2.46 2.10 7.85
C LYS A 43 -3.94 1.82 7.62
N ALA A 44 -4.75 2.86 7.56
CA ALA A 44 -6.21 2.69 7.54
C ALA A 44 -6.72 2.10 6.22
N VAL A 45 -6.31 2.66 5.10
CA VAL A 45 -6.74 2.17 3.78
C VAL A 45 -6.18 0.78 3.48
N PRO A 46 -4.90 0.47 3.74
CA PRO A 46 -4.40 -0.89 3.57
C PRO A 46 -5.16 -1.92 4.39
N LEU A 47 -5.51 -1.62 5.64
CA LEU A 47 -6.28 -2.53 6.47
C LEU A 47 -7.68 -2.77 5.89
N ALA A 48 -8.34 -1.73 5.40
CA ALA A 48 -9.63 -1.85 4.74
C ALA A 48 -9.53 -2.68 3.45
N LEU A 49 -8.44 -2.50 2.70
CA LEU A 49 -8.16 -3.27 1.49
C LEU A 49 -7.96 -4.75 1.80
N VAL A 50 -7.25 -5.07 2.87
CA VAL A 50 -7.06 -6.46 3.34
C VAL A 50 -8.39 -7.10 3.67
N LYS A 51 -9.25 -6.41 4.41
CA LYS A 51 -10.58 -6.91 4.74
C LYS A 51 -11.43 -7.16 3.49
N ARG A 52 -11.38 -6.24 2.54
CA ARG A 52 -12.09 -6.37 1.27
C ARG A 52 -11.58 -7.55 0.45
N ALA A 53 -10.27 -7.79 0.45
CA ALA A 53 -9.67 -8.88 -0.29
C ALA A 53 -10.12 -10.26 0.17
N HIS A 54 -10.57 -10.39 1.41
CA HIS A 54 -11.13 -11.68 1.91
C HIS A 54 -12.40 -12.09 1.19
N THR A 55 -13.20 -11.13 0.71
CA THR A 55 -14.43 -11.40 -0.04
C THR A 55 -14.28 -11.17 -1.53
N ASN A 56 -13.46 -10.21 -1.93
CA ASN A 56 -13.19 -9.86 -3.32
C ASN A 56 -11.68 -9.88 -3.56
N PRO A 57 -11.08 -11.04 -3.85
CA PRO A 57 -9.64 -11.13 -4.10
C PRO A 57 -9.20 -10.19 -5.22
N LEU A 58 -8.06 -9.51 -5.01
CA LEU A 58 -7.46 -8.64 -5.99
C LEU A 58 -5.96 -8.61 -5.77
N LYS A 59 -5.23 -8.24 -6.80
CA LYS A 59 -3.78 -8.04 -6.71
C LYS A 59 -3.40 -6.70 -7.30
N ILE A 60 -2.46 -6.03 -6.64
CA ILE A 60 -1.97 -4.71 -7.04
C ILE A 60 -0.46 -4.71 -7.17
N THR A 61 0.05 -3.71 -7.86
CA THR A 61 1.45 -3.31 -7.78
C THR A 61 1.55 -2.19 -6.77
N LEU A 62 2.37 -2.34 -5.75
CA LEU A 62 2.51 -1.35 -4.68
C LEU A 62 3.85 -0.63 -4.76
N ILE A 63 3.78 0.70 -4.76
CA ILE A 63 4.94 1.58 -4.75
C ILE A 63 4.91 2.42 -3.49
N THR A 64 6.01 2.40 -2.73
CA THR A 64 6.19 3.25 -1.55
C THR A 64 7.62 3.78 -1.50
N GLY A 65 8.00 4.44 -0.42
CA GLY A 65 9.41 4.62 -0.12
C GLY A 65 10.04 3.31 0.33
N ALA A 66 11.35 3.32 0.49
CA ALA A 66 12.12 2.12 0.80
C ALA A 66 12.09 1.75 2.28
N SER A 67 12.34 0.50 2.57
CA SER A 67 12.67 -0.03 3.90
C SER A 67 11.59 0.20 4.96
N LEU A 68 10.32 0.06 4.57
CA LEU A 68 9.24 0.04 5.55
C LEU A 68 9.45 -1.15 6.50
N GLY A 69 9.20 -0.96 7.77
CA GLY A 69 9.51 -1.98 8.76
C GLY A 69 8.35 -2.30 9.70
N ASN A 70 7.15 -1.84 9.35
CA ASN A 70 5.94 -2.08 10.12
C ASN A 70 5.06 -3.14 9.44
N ASP A 71 3.76 -3.03 9.59
CA ASP A 71 2.83 -4.11 9.24
C ASP A 71 2.33 -4.11 7.81
N LEU A 72 2.55 -3.02 7.04
CA LEU A 72 1.97 -2.87 5.70
C LEU A 72 2.28 -4.06 4.78
N ASP A 73 3.57 -4.33 4.59
CA ASP A 73 4.01 -5.40 3.69
C ASP A 73 3.57 -6.77 4.17
N LYS A 74 3.66 -7.02 5.49
CA LYS A 74 3.22 -8.28 6.07
C LYS A 74 1.74 -8.52 5.84
N GLN A 75 0.90 -7.55 6.15
CA GLN A 75 -0.55 -7.68 6.02
C GLN A 75 -0.99 -7.88 4.57
N LEU A 76 -0.44 -7.09 3.65
CA LEU A 76 -0.79 -7.20 2.23
C LEU A 76 -0.27 -8.50 1.62
N THR A 77 0.89 -8.98 2.06
CA THR A 77 1.45 -10.26 1.60
C THR A 77 0.60 -11.43 2.09
N GLU A 78 0.24 -11.46 3.37
CA GLU A 78 -0.60 -12.51 3.95
C GLU A 78 -2.00 -12.54 3.32
N ALA A 79 -2.53 -11.39 2.94
CA ALA A 79 -3.82 -11.28 2.26
C ALA A 79 -3.75 -11.58 0.75
N VAL A 80 -2.56 -11.88 0.22
CA VAL A 80 -2.31 -12.18 -1.21
C VAL A 80 -2.74 -11.03 -2.12
N VAL A 81 -2.50 -9.80 -1.69
CA VAL A 81 -2.88 -8.58 -2.43
C VAL A 81 -1.75 -8.08 -3.33
N LEU A 82 -0.50 -8.49 -3.07
CA LEU A 82 0.64 -7.99 -3.81
C LEU A 82 0.96 -8.87 -5.02
N ALA A 83 0.89 -8.29 -6.23
CA ALA A 83 1.46 -8.88 -7.44
C ALA A 83 2.91 -8.45 -7.63
N ARG A 84 3.21 -7.17 -7.38
CA ARG A 84 4.54 -6.57 -7.51
C ARG A 84 4.78 -5.59 -6.38
N ARG A 85 6.04 -5.49 -5.97
CA ARG A 85 6.45 -4.58 -4.91
C ARG A 85 7.68 -3.77 -5.32
N LEU A 86 7.63 -2.47 -5.12
CA LEU A 86 8.72 -1.53 -5.37
C LEU A 86 8.82 -0.54 -4.19
N PRO A 87 10.00 -0.07 -3.82
CA PRO A 87 11.33 -0.68 -4.00
C PRO A 87 11.62 -1.67 -2.87
N PHE A 88 12.89 -1.88 -2.55
CA PHE A 88 13.33 -2.80 -1.49
C PHE A 88 12.62 -2.54 -0.16
N GLN A 89 12.16 -3.63 0.47
CA GLN A 89 11.54 -3.61 1.80
C GLN A 89 12.19 -4.65 2.71
N VAL A 90 12.05 -4.45 4.02
CA VAL A 90 12.74 -5.28 5.03
C VAL A 90 11.85 -6.37 5.63
N ASP A 91 10.57 -6.39 5.35
CA ASP A 91 9.65 -7.36 5.95
C ASP A 91 9.97 -8.79 5.53
N ASN A 92 10.05 -9.70 6.51
CA ASN A 92 10.40 -11.08 6.26
C ASN A 92 9.30 -11.88 5.53
N THR A 93 8.04 -11.57 5.79
CA THR A 93 6.91 -12.23 5.11
C THR A 93 6.93 -11.91 3.62
N LEU A 94 7.14 -10.64 3.28
CA LEU A 94 7.29 -10.22 1.90
C LEU A 94 8.54 -10.85 1.26
N ARG A 95 9.66 -10.85 1.96
CA ARG A 95 10.90 -11.46 1.46
C ARG A 95 10.69 -12.92 1.09
N THR A 96 10.04 -13.67 1.95
CA THR A 96 9.74 -15.09 1.70
C THR A 96 8.86 -15.25 0.47
N ALA A 97 7.83 -14.44 0.32
CA ALA A 97 6.95 -14.47 -0.84
C ALA A 97 7.69 -14.15 -2.15
N ILE A 98 8.60 -13.17 -2.11
CA ILE A 98 9.43 -12.83 -3.27
C ILE A 98 10.36 -14.00 -3.62
N ASN A 99 11.03 -14.58 -2.63
CA ASN A 99 11.94 -15.70 -2.84
C ASN A 99 11.22 -16.95 -3.37
N ASN A 100 9.97 -17.12 -3.01
CA ASN A 100 9.12 -18.23 -3.51
C ASN A 100 8.48 -17.93 -4.87
N GLY A 101 8.69 -16.74 -5.43
CA GLY A 101 8.10 -16.36 -6.71
C GLY A 101 6.64 -15.96 -6.65
N GLU A 102 6.09 -15.75 -5.46
CA GLU A 102 4.68 -15.36 -5.27
C GLU A 102 4.43 -13.87 -5.52
N VAL A 103 5.46 -13.04 -5.30
CA VAL A 103 5.42 -11.59 -5.51
C VAL A 103 6.59 -11.21 -6.39
N MET A 104 6.34 -10.45 -7.44
CA MET A 104 7.40 -9.89 -8.28
C MET A 104 8.04 -8.69 -7.57
N PHE A 105 9.33 -8.55 -7.74
CA PHE A 105 10.10 -7.50 -7.09
C PHE A 105 10.82 -6.68 -8.15
N ILE A 106 10.79 -5.36 -8.00
CA ILE A 106 11.53 -4.43 -8.84
C ILE A 106 12.22 -3.42 -7.92
N ASP A 107 13.50 -3.20 -8.15
CA ASP A 107 14.27 -2.18 -7.46
C ASP A 107 15.02 -1.33 -8.49
N GLN A 108 15.16 -0.05 -8.21
CA GLN A 108 15.78 0.91 -9.12
C GLN A 108 16.67 1.88 -8.36
N HIS A 109 17.73 2.32 -8.99
CA HIS A 109 18.49 3.45 -8.49
C HIS A 109 17.64 4.71 -8.58
N LEU A 110 17.75 5.61 -7.59
CA LEU A 110 16.93 6.83 -7.56
C LEU A 110 17.07 7.66 -8.84
N SER A 111 18.25 7.69 -9.45
CA SER A 111 18.45 8.41 -10.71
C SER A 111 17.62 7.87 -11.87
N GLU A 112 17.19 6.63 -11.79
CA GLU A 112 16.35 6.00 -12.84
C GLU A 112 14.88 6.40 -12.72
N THR A 113 14.48 6.98 -11.60
CA THR A 113 13.11 7.44 -11.36
C THR A 113 12.89 8.90 -11.74
N VAL A 114 13.96 9.62 -12.11
CA VAL A 114 13.93 11.02 -12.50
C VAL A 114 14.17 11.13 -13.99
N GLU A 115 13.27 11.84 -14.70
CA GLU A 115 13.42 12.15 -16.11
C GLU A 115 13.81 13.60 -16.36
#